data_0b9f698451a90341f2539d142d28c49b
#
_entry.id   0b9f698451a90341f2539d142d28c49b
#
_cell.length_a   1.000
_cell.length_b   1.000
_cell.length_c   1.000
_cell.angle_alpha   90.00
_cell.angle_beta   90.00
_cell.angle_gamma   90.00
#
_symmetry.space_group_name_H-M   'P 1'
#
loop_
_entity.id
_entity.type
_entity.pdbx_description
1 polymer ?
#
loop_
_entity_poly.entity_id
_entity_poly.type
_entity_poly.pdbx_seq_one_letter_code
_entity_poly.pdbx_strand_id
1 'polypeptide(L)'
;MAHVKLHIPGPVEVSEKTFRAFCQPMIGHRGQGFKDLYASIQPKLQELLFTRQQVFLATSSAWGVMEGAVRNLVQKKVLNCMCGAFSDKWFDVSQRCGKAAEALQVPWGSPIRAEDVDRKLATGQFDALTLIHNETSTGVMSPLAMRRAFKTKCTPMIFIVNSVSPMRPMKIEFD
;
A
#
# COMPACT_ATOMS: atom_id res chain seq x y z
N MET A 1 10.92 27.99 -22.17
CA MET A 1 11.52 26.64 -22.08
C MET A 1 10.52 25.63 -22.65
N ALA A 2 10.99 24.67 -23.44
CA ALA A 2 10.11 23.60 -23.91
C ALA A 2 9.70 22.74 -22.70
N HIS A 3 8.41 22.36 -22.61
CA HIS A 3 7.93 21.45 -21.57
C HIS A 3 8.52 20.06 -21.78
N VAL A 4 9.19 19.54 -20.75
CA VAL A 4 9.75 18.18 -20.76
C VAL A 4 8.73 17.22 -20.16
N LYS A 5 8.24 16.29 -20.95
CA LYS A 5 7.27 15.30 -20.51
C LYS A 5 7.96 14.24 -19.64
N LEU A 6 7.41 14.01 -18.44
CA LEU A 6 8.00 13.10 -17.47
C LEU A 6 7.54 11.65 -17.72
N HIS A 7 8.52 10.74 -17.83
CA HIS A 7 8.32 9.29 -17.94
C HIS A 7 9.07 8.56 -16.83
N ILE A 8 8.80 8.92 -15.58
CA ILE A 8 9.45 8.41 -14.37
C ILE A 8 8.40 7.93 -13.36
N PRO A 9 8.76 7.09 -12.39
CA PRO A 9 7.83 6.59 -11.36
C PRO A 9 7.19 7.68 -10.49
N GLY A 10 7.82 8.83 -10.39
CA GLY A 10 7.35 10.00 -9.66
C GLY A 10 8.43 11.08 -9.53
N PRO A 11 8.06 12.37 -9.62
CA PRO A 11 6.73 12.90 -9.92
C PRO A 11 6.26 12.54 -11.33
N VAL A 12 4.96 12.30 -11.48
CA VAL A 12 4.35 11.93 -12.77
C VAL A 12 3.82 13.15 -13.50
N GLU A 13 3.64 13.01 -14.81
CA GLU A 13 2.96 14.02 -15.63
C GLU A 13 1.51 14.17 -15.16
N VAL A 14 1.09 15.42 -14.95
CA VAL A 14 -0.26 15.77 -14.52
C VAL A 14 -1.05 16.35 -15.68
N SER A 15 -2.25 15.83 -15.94
CA SER A 15 -3.09 16.32 -17.01
C SER A 15 -3.58 17.75 -16.74
N GLU A 16 -3.79 18.53 -17.80
CA GLU A 16 -4.31 19.90 -17.68
C GLU A 16 -5.65 19.95 -16.93
N LYS A 17 -6.52 18.95 -17.13
CA LYS A 17 -7.78 18.82 -16.40
C LYS A 17 -7.56 18.73 -14.88
N THR A 18 -6.57 17.98 -14.46
CA THR A 18 -6.21 17.84 -13.04
C THR A 18 -5.64 19.14 -12.50
N PHE A 19 -4.73 19.81 -13.23
CA PHE A 19 -4.22 21.12 -12.84
C PHE A 19 -5.34 22.15 -12.65
N ARG A 20 -6.30 22.20 -13.55
CA ARG A 20 -7.46 23.11 -13.42
C ARG A 20 -8.29 22.81 -12.17
N ALA A 21 -8.39 21.54 -11.77
CA ALA A 21 -9.11 21.16 -10.55
C ALA A 21 -8.42 21.69 -9.27
N PHE A 22 -7.08 21.83 -9.27
CA PHE A 22 -6.35 22.44 -8.15
C PHE A 22 -6.56 23.95 -8.04
N CYS A 23 -7.02 24.62 -9.09
CA CYS A 23 -7.27 26.05 -9.11
C CYS A 23 -8.66 26.45 -8.59
N GLN A 24 -9.40 25.55 -7.95
CA GLN A 24 -10.70 25.84 -7.38
C GLN A 24 -10.57 26.64 -6.07
N PRO A 25 -11.53 27.52 -5.76
CA PRO A 25 -11.56 28.21 -4.49
C PRO A 25 -11.55 27.24 -3.30
N MET A 26 -10.90 27.64 -2.22
CA MET A 26 -10.87 26.87 -0.99
C MET A 26 -12.25 26.83 -0.33
N ILE A 27 -12.61 25.67 0.20
CA ILE A 27 -13.85 25.48 0.95
C ILE A 27 -13.55 25.08 2.40
N GLY A 28 -14.42 25.49 3.32
CA GLY A 28 -14.25 25.15 4.75
C GLY A 28 -14.43 23.65 5.00
N HIS A 29 -13.41 22.99 5.55
CA HIS A 29 -13.39 21.53 5.78
C HIS A 29 -14.46 21.03 6.77
N ARG A 30 -15.08 21.90 7.55
CA ARG A 30 -16.17 21.55 8.50
C ARG A 30 -17.56 21.94 7.96
N GLY A 31 -17.62 22.62 6.81
CA GLY A 31 -18.86 23.08 6.19
C GLY A 31 -19.58 21.98 5.39
N GLN A 32 -20.84 22.26 5.03
CA GLN A 32 -21.65 21.33 4.24
C GLN A 32 -21.03 21.09 2.85
N GLY A 33 -20.49 22.11 2.21
CA GLY A 33 -19.85 21.96 0.89
C GLY A 33 -18.70 20.96 0.87
N PHE A 34 -17.89 20.87 1.95
CA PHE A 34 -16.85 19.84 2.04
C PHE A 34 -17.45 18.44 2.25
N LYS A 35 -18.49 18.31 3.07
CA LYS A 35 -19.18 17.02 3.26
C LYS A 35 -19.77 16.51 1.95
N ASP A 36 -20.40 17.38 1.18
CA ASP A 36 -21.00 17.03 -0.11
C ASP A 36 -19.92 16.64 -1.13
N LEU A 37 -18.81 17.39 -1.18
CA LEU A 37 -17.66 17.05 -2.02
C LEU A 37 -17.10 15.66 -1.66
N TYR A 38 -16.84 15.43 -0.37
CA TYR A 38 -16.29 14.14 0.09
C TYR A 38 -17.24 12.98 -0.20
N ALA A 39 -18.53 13.15 0.06
CA ALA A 39 -19.55 12.15 -0.25
C ALA A 39 -19.62 11.84 -1.76
N SER A 40 -19.46 12.84 -2.62
CA SER A 40 -19.45 12.65 -4.07
C SER A 40 -18.22 11.90 -4.60
N ILE A 41 -17.13 11.88 -3.85
CA ILE A 41 -15.85 11.24 -4.22
C ILE A 41 -15.88 9.75 -3.87
N GLN A 42 -16.47 9.37 -2.73
CA GLN A 42 -16.41 8.00 -2.20
C GLN A 42 -16.88 6.92 -3.21
N PRO A 43 -18.04 7.03 -3.87
CA PRO A 43 -18.47 6.01 -4.82
C PRO A 43 -17.48 5.85 -5.99
N LYS A 44 -16.89 6.96 -6.45
CA LYS A 44 -15.91 6.94 -7.55
C LYS A 44 -14.60 6.27 -7.13
N LEU A 45 -14.16 6.48 -5.88
CA LEU A 45 -12.98 5.81 -5.35
C LEU A 45 -13.24 4.33 -5.13
N GLN A 46 -14.42 3.96 -4.65
CA GLN A 46 -14.81 2.56 -4.47
C GLN A 46 -14.86 1.82 -5.81
N GLU A 47 -15.43 2.43 -6.84
CA GLU A 47 -15.40 1.91 -8.22
C GLU A 47 -13.97 1.76 -8.74
N LEU A 48 -13.15 2.82 -8.56
CA LEU A 48 -11.74 2.84 -8.99
C LEU A 48 -10.90 1.72 -8.34
N LEU A 49 -11.16 1.44 -7.06
CA LEU A 49 -10.41 0.50 -6.25
C LEU A 49 -11.10 -0.88 -6.11
N PHE A 50 -12.22 -1.11 -6.79
CA PHE A 50 -12.99 -2.36 -6.73
C PHE A 50 -13.30 -2.80 -5.31
N THR A 51 -13.78 -1.88 -4.46
CA THR A 51 -14.10 -2.15 -3.06
C THR A 51 -15.44 -1.53 -2.65
N ARG A 52 -16.08 -2.12 -1.64
CA ARG A 52 -17.25 -1.54 -0.94
C ARG A 52 -16.87 -0.84 0.34
N GLN A 53 -15.60 -0.97 0.76
CA GLN A 53 -15.11 -0.37 1.98
C GLN A 53 -14.92 1.13 1.81
N GLN A 54 -14.86 1.85 2.92
CA GLN A 54 -14.55 3.27 2.92
C GLN A 54 -13.11 3.50 2.46
N VAL A 55 -12.92 4.43 1.53
CA VAL A 55 -11.60 4.83 1.04
C VAL A 55 -11.17 6.11 1.75
N PHE A 56 -10.03 6.07 2.41
CA PHE A 56 -9.46 7.23 3.10
C PHE A 56 -8.44 7.93 2.20
N LEU A 57 -8.56 9.25 2.12
CA LEU A 57 -7.60 10.11 1.42
C LEU A 57 -6.62 10.73 2.43
N ALA A 58 -5.34 10.51 2.21
CA ALA A 58 -4.29 11.11 3.02
C ALA A 58 -3.44 12.07 2.17
N THR A 59 -3.19 13.28 2.68
CA THR A 59 -2.22 14.23 2.12
C THR A 59 -0.83 13.89 2.62
N SER A 60 -0.29 12.78 2.12
CA SER A 60 1.00 12.25 2.54
C SER A 60 1.67 11.51 1.38
N SER A 61 2.97 11.31 1.48
CA SER A 61 3.62 10.28 0.65
C SER A 61 3.14 8.89 1.08
N ALA A 62 3.28 7.90 0.21
CA ALA A 62 2.97 6.51 0.54
C ALA A 62 3.68 6.06 1.85
N TRP A 63 4.90 6.55 2.10
CA TRP A 63 5.65 6.23 3.32
C TRP A 63 4.94 6.65 4.60
N GLY A 64 4.31 7.83 4.64
CA GLY A 64 3.56 8.25 5.82
C GLY A 64 2.37 7.34 6.13
N VAL A 65 1.68 6.84 5.09
CA VAL A 65 0.58 5.88 5.25
C VAL A 65 1.11 4.50 5.65
N MET A 66 2.22 4.05 5.04
CA MET A 66 2.85 2.76 5.36
C MET A 66 3.37 2.73 6.79
N GLU A 67 4.02 3.81 7.25
CA GLU A 67 4.45 3.96 8.64
C GLU A 67 3.25 4.02 9.59
N GLY A 68 2.23 4.80 9.26
CA GLY A 68 0.99 4.89 10.01
C GLY A 68 0.31 3.52 10.18
N ALA A 69 0.28 2.71 9.13
CA ALA A 69 -0.26 1.35 9.20
C ALA A 69 0.53 0.47 10.18
N VAL A 70 1.86 0.49 10.12
CA VAL A 70 2.70 -0.28 11.06
C VAL A 70 2.49 0.18 12.50
N ARG A 71 2.47 1.50 12.75
CA ARG A 71 2.30 2.05 14.10
C ARG A 71 0.97 1.66 14.73
N ASN A 72 -0.11 1.67 13.95
CA ASN A 72 -1.46 1.46 14.46
C ASN A 72 -1.92 -0.01 14.43
N LEU A 73 -1.46 -0.80 13.47
CA LEU A 73 -2.01 -2.13 13.23
C LEU A 73 -1.14 -3.26 13.78
N VAL A 74 0.18 -3.05 13.91
CA VAL A 74 1.08 -4.07 14.48
C VAL A 74 1.09 -3.96 16.01
N GLN A 75 0.66 -5.03 16.67
CA GLN A 75 0.65 -5.08 18.14
C GLN A 75 1.74 -6.00 18.71
N LYS A 76 2.02 -7.13 18.05
CA LYS A 76 3.02 -8.11 18.49
C LYS A 76 4.27 -8.06 17.65
N LYS A 77 4.20 -8.61 16.44
CA LYS A 77 5.34 -8.75 15.55
C LYS A 77 4.87 -8.74 14.09
N VAL A 78 5.57 -7.99 13.25
CA VAL A 78 5.32 -7.94 11.82
C VAL A 78 6.31 -8.79 11.03
N LEU A 79 5.81 -9.55 10.07
CA LEU A 79 6.63 -10.20 9.04
C LEU A 79 6.74 -9.27 7.83
N ASN A 80 7.94 -8.81 7.51
CA ASN A 80 8.18 -7.97 6.35
C ASN A 80 8.71 -8.82 5.19
N CYS A 81 7.95 -8.88 4.09
CA CYS A 81 8.38 -9.54 2.87
C CYS A 81 9.28 -8.61 2.06
N MET A 82 10.52 -9.03 1.80
CA MET A 82 11.58 -8.20 1.22
C MET A 82 12.08 -8.79 -0.10
N CYS A 83 11.99 -8.02 -1.19
CA CYS A 83 12.43 -8.42 -2.54
C CYS A 83 13.01 -7.24 -3.36
N GLY A 84 13.29 -6.11 -2.71
CA GLY A 84 13.87 -4.91 -3.32
C GLY A 84 13.90 -3.71 -2.39
N ALA A 85 14.31 -2.56 -2.91
CA ALA A 85 14.65 -1.38 -2.11
C ALA A 85 13.48 -0.82 -1.28
N PHE A 86 12.25 -0.86 -1.81
CA PHE A 86 11.10 -0.33 -1.08
C PHE A 86 10.67 -1.27 0.05
N SER A 87 10.71 -2.57 -0.17
CA SER A 87 10.40 -3.56 0.86
C SER A 87 11.47 -3.61 1.95
N ASP A 88 12.73 -3.47 1.59
CA ASP A 88 13.85 -3.37 2.55
C ASP A 88 13.70 -2.14 3.44
N LYS A 89 13.34 -0.99 2.84
CA LYS A 89 13.07 0.23 3.60
C LYS A 89 11.84 0.08 4.51
N TRP A 90 10.83 -0.68 4.12
CA TRP A 90 9.65 -0.89 4.98
C TRP A 90 10.00 -1.70 6.23
N PHE A 91 10.89 -2.66 6.10
CA PHE A 91 11.44 -3.37 7.25
C PHE A 91 12.18 -2.41 8.22
N ASP A 92 13.08 -1.56 7.70
CA ASP A 92 13.75 -0.53 8.49
C ASP A 92 12.75 0.42 9.19
N VAL A 93 11.72 0.87 8.48
CA VAL A 93 10.64 1.69 9.06
C VAL A 93 9.92 0.94 10.18
N SER A 94 9.63 -0.36 10.01
CA SER A 94 8.98 -1.16 11.05
C SER A 94 9.81 -1.20 12.34
N GLN A 95 11.11 -1.36 12.22
CA GLN A 95 12.03 -1.32 13.36
C GLN A 95 12.11 0.08 14.00
N ARG A 96 12.20 1.14 13.21
CA ARG A 96 12.19 2.54 13.70
C ARG A 96 10.89 2.91 14.41
N CYS A 97 9.78 2.27 14.04
CA CYS A 97 8.52 2.41 14.76
C CYS A 97 8.51 1.72 16.13
N GLY A 98 9.62 1.08 16.53
CA GLY A 98 9.72 0.32 17.78
C GLY A 98 8.94 -0.99 17.74
N LYS A 99 8.60 -1.51 16.56
CA LYS A 99 7.87 -2.78 16.43
C LYS A 99 8.84 -3.95 16.32
N ALA A 100 8.49 -5.07 16.94
CA ALA A 100 9.17 -6.31 16.66
C ALA A 100 8.93 -6.67 15.18
N ALA A 101 10.01 -6.84 14.42
CA ALA A 101 9.96 -7.07 12.99
C ALA A 101 10.89 -8.23 12.60
N GLU A 102 10.44 -9.06 11.68
CA GLU A 102 11.23 -10.13 11.09
C GLU A 102 11.18 -10.04 9.57
N ALA A 103 12.33 -10.26 8.93
CA ALA A 103 12.45 -10.24 7.48
C ALA A 103 12.19 -11.63 6.89
N LEU A 104 11.34 -11.70 5.88
CA LEU A 104 11.32 -12.77 4.89
C LEU A 104 11.97 -12.23 3.62
N GLN A 105 13.28 -12.42 3.51
CA GLN A 105 14.05 -11.87 2.42
C GLN A 105 14.29 -12.90 1.33
N VAL A 106 14.01 -12.48 0.08
CA VAL A 106 14.39 -13.20 -1.13
C VAL A 106 15.37 -12.35 -1.94
N PRO A 107 16.12 -12.94 -2.90
CA PRO A 107 16.96 -12.16 -3.78
C PRO A 107 16.16 -11.06 -4.51
N TRP A 108 16.76 -9.88 -4.67
CA TRP A 108 16.15 -8.79 -5.43
C TRP A 108 15.74 -9.25 -6.83
N GLY A 109 14.53 -8.91 -7.24
CA GLY A 109 13.96 -9.36 -8.50
C GLY A 109 13.28 -10.74 -8.46
N SER A 110 13.27 -11.40 -7.31
CA SER A 110 12.50 -12.64 -7.09
C SER A 110 11.18 -12.34 -6.40
N PRO A 111 10.07 -12.97 -6.80
CA PRO A 111 8.78 -12.76 -6.14
C PRO A 111 8.72 -13.48 -4.79
N ILE A 112 7.96 -12.93 -3.88
CA ILE A 112 7.60 -13.59 -2.62
C ILE A 112 6.66 -14.77 -2.92
N ARG A 113 6.96 -15.94 -2.37
CA ARG A 113 6.16 -17.16 -2.55
C ARG A 113 5.27 -17.41 -1.35
N ALA A 114 4.06 -17.89 -1.61
CA ALA A 114 3.07 -18.18 -0.56
C ALA A 114 3.59 -19.21 0.46
N GLU A 115 4.31 -20.21 -0.02
CA GLU A 115 4.84 -21.30 0.80
C GLU A 115 5.87 -20.81 1.82
N ASP A 116 6.70 -19.83 1.44
CA ASP A 116 7.71 -19.26 2.34
C ASP A 116 7.06 -18.40 3.42
N VAL A 117 6.04 -17.64 3.03
CA VAL A 117 5.22 -16.84 3.96
C VAL A 117 4.49 -17.76 4.94
N ASP A 118 3.82 -18.80 4.45
CA ASP A 118 3.04 -19.72 5.27
C ASP A 118 3.93 -20.46 6.29
N ARG A 119 5.12 -20.87 5.88
CA ARG A 119 6.12 -21.48 6.77
C ARG A 119 6.52 -20.56 7.92
N LYS A 120 6.71 -19.28 7.65
CA LYS A 120 7.00 -18.28 8.69
C LYS A 120 5.81 -18.03 9.60
N LEU A 121 4.62 -17.89 9.03
CA LEU A 121 3.39 -17.64 9.77
C LEU A 121 3.00 -18.81 10.67
N ALA A 122 3.36 -20.06 10.30
CA ALA A 122 3.10 -21.27 11.09
C ALA A 122 3.74 -21.24 12.49
N THR A 123 4.73 -20.36 12.72
CA THR A 123 5.31 -20.15 14.06
C THR A 123 4.35 -19.48 15.05
N GLY A 124 3.26 -18.89 14.58
CA GLY A 124 2.25 -18.20 15.41
C GLY A 124 2.71 -16.90 16.07
N GLN A 125 3.91 -16.39 15.71
CA GLN A 125 4.51 -15.23 16.34
C GLN A 125 4.01 -13.89 15.79
N PHE A 126 3.43 -13.89 14.58
CA PHE A 126 3.09 -12.69 13.84
C PHE A 126 1.61 -12.35 13.96
N ASP A 127 1.31 -11.06 14.05
CA ASP A 127 -0.05 -10.51 13.96
C ASP A 127 -0.23 -9.61 12.73
N ALA A 128 0.86 -9.31 12.02
CA ALA A 128 0.82 -8.54 10.78
C ALA A 128 1.85 -9.05 9.76
N LEU A 129 1.52 -8.86 8.48
CA LEU A 129 2.36 -9.13 7.32
C LEU A 129 2.37 -7.91 6.42
N THR A 130 3.55 -7.45 6.00
CA THR A 130 3.69 -6.41 4.98
C THR A 130 4.18 -6.98 3.66
N LEU A 131 3.57 -6.54 2.56
CA LEU A 131 3.92 -6.95 1.22
C LEU A 131 3.87 -5.77 0.26
N ILE A 132 4.90 -5.60 -0.56
CA ILE A 132 4.84 -4.73 -1.73
C ILE A 132 4.36 -5.55 -2.93
N HIS A 133 3.20 -5.18 -3.47
CA HIS A 133 2.58 -5.90 -4.59
C HIS A 133 3.46 -5.85 -5.84
N ASN A 134 3.92 -4.65 -6.21
CA ASN A 134 4.90 -4.47 -7.27
C ASN A 134 6.09 -3.67 -6.73
N GLU A 135 7.22 -4.32 -6.61
CA GLU A 135 8.46 -3.70 -6.17
C GLU A 135 9.06 -2.87 -7.31
N THR A 136 8.91 -1.56 -7.21
CA THR A 136 9.28 -0.62 -8.28
C THR A 136 10.78 -0.68 -8.63
N SER A 137 11.63 -0.94 -7.63
CA SER A 137 13.08 -0.95 -7.81
C SER A 137 13.57 -2.13 -8.66
N THR A 138 12.81 -3.21 -8.72
CA THR A 138 13.18 -4.44 -9.43
C THR A 138 12.18 -4.83 -10.52
N GLY A 139 11.00 -4.21 -10.54
CA GLY A 139 9.90 -4.54 -11.45
C GLY A 139 9.18 -5.86 -11.13
N VAL A 140 9.55 -6.53 -10.04
CA VAL A 140 8.93 -7.80 -9.66
C VAL A 140 7.55 -7.58 -9.03
N MET A 141 6.62 -8.43 -9.39
CA MET A 141 5.27 -8.46 -8.82
C MET A 141 5.07 -9.71 -7.97
N SER A 142 4.63 -9.51 -6.73
CA SER A 142 4.25 -10.58 -5.82
C SER A 142 2.73 -10.76 -5.84
N PRO A 143 2.20 -11.97 -6.16
CA PRO A 143 0.78 -12.17 -6.35
C PRO A 143 -0.02 -12.04 -5.04
N LEU A 144 -1.01 -11.14 -5.00
CA LEU A 144 -1.85 -10.94 -3.81
C LEU A 144 -2.75 -12.14 -3.51
N ALA A 145 -3.08 -12.93 -4.53
CA ALA A 145 -3.84 -14.16 -4.38
C ALA A 145 -3.17 -15.18 -3.43
N MET A 146 -1.86 -15.00 -3.12
CA MET A 146 -1.16 -15.82 -2.13
C MET A 146 -1.87 -15.85 -0.76
N ARG A 147 -2.59 -14.79 -0.38
CA ARG A 147 -3.35 -14.75 0.87
C ARG A 147 -4.34 -15.91 0.98
N ARG A 148 -4.96 -16.30 -0.14
CA ARG A 148 -5.92 -17.43 -0.20
C ARG A 148 -5.23 -18.78 -0.06
N ALA A 149 -3.92 -18.83 -0.33
CA ALA A 149 -3.11 -20.04 -0.24
C ALA A 149 -2.53 -20.28 1.16
N PHE A 150 -2.63 -19.32 2.09
CA PHE A 150 -2.14 -19.49 3.45
C PHE A 150 -2.96 -20.56 4.15
N LYS A 151 -2.30 -21.66 4.48
CA LYS A 151 -2.89 -22.80 5.22
C LYS A 151 -2.96 -22.52 6.71
N THR A 152 -2.06 -21.66 7.18
CA THR A 152 -1.96 -21.30 8.59
C THR A 152 -3.14 -20.41 8.96
N LYS A 153 -4.08 -20.97 9.72
CA LYS A 153 -5.18 -20.23 10.35
C LYS A 153 -4.63 -19.43 11.53
N CYS A 154 -3.74 -18.46 11.26
CA CYS A 154 -3.33 -17.52 12.30
C CYS A 154 -4.52 -16.62 12.63
N THR A 155 -4.87 -16.54 13.87
CA THR A 155 -5.83 -15.63 14.49
C THR A 155 -5.48 -14.20 14.07
N PRO A 156 -6.45 -13.31 13.99
CA PRO A 156 -6.61 -12.35 12.90
C PRO A 156 -5.29 -11.67 12.55
N MET A 157 -4.66 -12.16 11.49
CA MET A 157 -3.45 -11.55 10.94
C MET A 157 -3.84 -10.41 10.00
N ILE A 158 -3.26 -9.25 10.22
CA ILE A 158 -3.46 -8.09 9.36
C ILE A 158 -2.50 -8.16 8.18
N PHE A 159 -3.06 -8.19 6.96
CA PHE A 159 -2.30 -8.16 5.73
C PHE A 159 -2.25 -6.73 5.18
N ILE A 160 -1.08 -6.11 5.26
CA ILE A 160 -0.82 -4.73 4.84
C ILE A 160 -0.10 -4.76 3.49
N VAL A 161 -0.74 -4.20 2.47
CA VAL A 161 -0.23 -4.23 1.10
C VAL A 161 0.05 -2.83 0.59
N ASN A 162 1.23 -2.63 0.02
CA ASN A 162 1.52 -1.45 -0.79
C ASN A 162 1.27 -1.77 -2.26
N SER A 163 0.37 -1.03 -2.90
CA SER A 163 0.01 -1.17 -4.31
C SER A 163 0.15 0.16 -5.08
N VAL A 164 1.12 0.99 -4.72
CA VAL A 164 1.32 2.30 -5.37
C VAL A 164 1.59 2.15 -6.87
N SER A 165 2.51 1.27 -7.26
CA SER A 165 2.93 1.11 -8.65
C SER A 165 1.92 0.33 -9.52
N PRO A 166 1.27 -0.76 -9.05
CA PRO A 166 0.38 -1.54 -9.89
C PRO A 166 -1.06 -1.03 -9.85
N MET A 167 -1.36 0.00 -9.06
CA MET A 167 -2.71 0.53 -8.95
C MET A 167 -3.21 0.99 -10.32
N ARG A 168 -4.30 0.41 -10.79
CA ARG A 168 -4.97 0.59 -12.07
C ARG A 168 -4.52 -0.24 -13.27
N PRO A 169 -3.24 -0.53 -13.56
CA PRO A 169 -2.97 -1.52 -14.60
C PRO A 169 -3.44 -2.92 -14.22
N MET A 170 -3.65 -3.16 -12.93
CA MET A 170 -4.15 -4.44 -12.43
C MET A 170 -5.38 -4.26 -11.54
N LYS A 171 -6.42 -5.08 -11.80
CA LYS A 171 -7.57 -5.16 -10.91
C LYS A 171 -7.14 -5.80 -9.58
N ILE A 172 -7.29 -5.06 -8.50
CA ILE A 172 -7.08 -5.57 -7.14
C ILE A 172 -8.45 -5.64 -6.49
N GLU A 173 -8.87 -6.84 -6.12
CA GLU A 173 -10.11 -7.05 -5.37
C GLU A 173 -9.77 -6.97 -3.88
N PHE A 174 -10.26 -5.91 -3.22
CA PHE A 174 -9.98 -5.63 -1.81
C PHE A 174 -10.96 -6.29 -0.85
N ASP A 175 -12.12 -6.70 -1.33
CA ASP A 175 -13.19 -7.33 -0.55
C ASP A 175 -13.06 -8.85 -0.47
#